data_2f750783f81037238cc2aea473d64a32
#
_entry.id   2f750783f81037238cc2aea473d64a32
#
_cell.length_a   1.000
_cell.length_b   1.000
_cell.length_c   1.000
_cell.angle_alpha   90.00
_cell.angle_beta   90.00
_cell.angle_gamma   90.00
#
_symmetry.space_group_name_H-M   'P 1'
#
loop_
_entity.id
_entity.type
_entity.pdbx_description
1 polymer ?
#
loop_
_entity_poly.entity_id
_entity_poly.type
_entity_poly.pdbx_seq_one_letter_code
_entity_poly.pdbx_strand_id
1 'polypeptide(L)'
;TSHSAIIARSYEIPAVLGVNAIVSHLEDRQEIILDAVDGVILTEFTAEDLACYEAKRAEALRRQAHTKLYIDREPVTPDGVRIAVELNIAAADHQSLSNARYTDGVGLFRSEFLYMGRNTLPTENEQFQAYQKVLMTYGNRPVILRTLDVGGDKPMNCIEMPHEDNPFLGNRALRLCFQNPEMFNTQLRAALRASVYGNLWLMFPMVASMDDIRRAKDCVQRAKAELAAENVPFN
;
A
#
# COMPACT_ATOMS: atom_id res chain seq x y z
N THR A 1 -4.30 10.10 -8.57
CA THR A 1 -3.04 9.45 -8.96
C THR A 1 -3.34 8.28 -9.87
N SER A 2 -2.86 8.33 -11.11
CA SER A 2 -3.06 7.28 -12.10
C SER A 2 -2.43 5.97 -11.63
N HIS A 3 -3.06 4.84 -11.93
CA HIS A 3 -2.52 3.49 -11.66
C HIS A 3 -1.11 3.32 -12.25
N SER A 4 -0.88 3.87 -13.44
CA SER A 4 0.42 3.90 -14.11
C SER A 4 1.52 4.60 -13.29
N ALA A 5 1.18 5.67 -12.55
CA ALA A 5 2.13 6.37 -11.70
C ALA A 5 2.59 5.51 -10.51
N ILE A 6 1.68 4.74 -9.93
CA ILE A 6 1.98 3.82 -8.84
C ILE A 6 2.91 2.72 -9.34
N ILE A 7 2.64 2.17 -10.53
CA ILE A 7 3.49 1.16 -11.17
C ILE A 7 4.87 1.73 -11.49
N ALA A 8 4.94 2.88 -12.16
CA ALA A 8 6.22 3.50 -12.48
C ALA A 8 7.07 3.74 -11.23
N ARG A 9 6.45 4.26 -10.15
CA ARG A 9 7.12 4.49 -8.88
C ARG A 9 7.61 3.17 -8.23
N SER A 10 6.83 2.08 -8.33
CA SER A 10 7.21 0.80 -7.75
C SER A 10 8.39 0.14 -8.48
N TYR A 11 8.56 0.44 -9.77
CA TYR A 11 9.70 0.00 -10.58
C TYR A 11 10.85 1.02 -10.64
N GLU A 12 10.78 2.11 -9.86
CA GLU A 12 11.76 3.20 -9.89
C GLU A 12 11.96 3.80 -11.29
N ILE A 13 10.91 3.77 -12.14
CA ILE A 13 10.92 4.33 -13.47
C ILE A 13 10.59 5.84 -13.36
N PRO A 14 11.46 6.74 -13.84
CA PRO A 14 11.13 8.16 -13.89
C PRO A 14 9.86 8.40 -14.71
N ALA A 15 8.89 9.10 -14.13
CA ALA A 15 7.62 9.40 -14.79
C ALA A 15 7.12 10.80 -14.44
N VAL A 16 6.63 11.50 -15.45
CA VAL A 16 5.96 12.80 -15.32
C VAL A 16 4.51 12.63 -15.76
N LEU A 17 3.57 13.13 -14.97
CA LEU A 17 2.14 13.03 -15.21
C LEU A 17 1.54 14.41 -15.47
N GLY A 18 0.33 14.41 -16.09
CA GLY A 18 -0.39 15.65 -16.36
C GLY A 18 0.20 16.45 -17.52
N VAL A 19 1.00 15.83 -18.37
CA VAL A 19 1.55 16.44 -19.57
C VAL A 19 0.52 16.40 -20.68
N ASN A 20 -0.06 17.57 -20.99
CA ASN A 20 -1.05 17.70 -22.04
C ASN A 20 -0.39 17.59 -23.42
N ALA A 21 -0.85 16.65 -24.23
CA ALA A 21 -0.54 16.52 -25.66
C ALA A 21 0.95 16.40 -26.08
N ILE A 22 1.91 16.51 -25.17
CA ILE A 22 3.34 16.49 -25.53
C ILE A 22 3.73 15.16 -26.19
N VAL A 23 3.12 14.04 -25.73
CA VAL A 23 3.43 12.70 -26.27
C VAL A 23 3.05 12.56 -27.73
N SER A 24 2.00 13.28 -28.21
CA SER A 24 1.58 13.28 -29.61
C SER A 24 2.51 14.11 -30.53
N HIS A 25 3.42 14.88 -29.96
CA HIS A 25 4.38 15.70 -30.71
C HIS A 25 5.81 15.13 -30.68
N LEU A 26 6.02 14.00 -29.97
CA LEU A 26 7.30 13.33 -29.93
C LEU A 26 7.46 12.44 -31.18
N GLU A 27 8.65 12.48 -31.75
CA GLU A 27 9.03 11.59 -32.87
C GLU A 27 9.62 10.29 -32.33
N ASP A 28 9.52 9.23 -33.13
CA ASP A 28 10.13 7.93 -32.78
C ASP A 28 11.66 8.07 -32.70
N ARG A 29 12.25 7.62 -31.57
CA ARG A 29 13.67 7.73 -31.22
C ARG A 29 14.19 9.15 -30.97
N GLN A 30 13.32 10.13 -30.79
CA GLN A 30 13.70 11.47 -30.35
C GLN A 30 14.36 11.39 -28.96
N GLU A 31 15.52 12.02 -28.81
CA GLU A 31 16.12 12.21 -27.48
C GLU A 31 15.37 13.27 -26.69
N ILE A 32 15.09 12.97 -25.45
CA ILE A 32 14.42 13.88 -24.51
C ILE A 32 15.13 13.88 -23.16
N ILE A 33 15.04 14.98 -22.43
CA ILE A 33 15.39 15.03 -21.01
C ILE A 33 14.11 14.92 -20.20
N LEU A 34 14.02 13.94 -19.30
CA LEU A 34 12.90 13.76 -18.41
C LEU A 34 13.37 13.85 -16.95
N ASP A 35 12.98 14.90 -16.26
CA ASP A 35 13.19 15.07 -14.81
C ASP A 35 11.89 14.83 -14.05
N ALA A 36 11.79 13.64 -13.47
CA ALA A 36 10.61 13.25 -12.69
C ALA A 36 10.56 13.88 -11.30
N VAL A 37 11.64 14.52 -10.83
CA VAL A 37 11.68 15.19 -9.53
C VAL A 37 11.06 16.57 -9.65
N ASP A 38 11.46 17.33 -10.66
CA ASP A 38 10.95 18.69 -10.90
C ASP A 38 9.75 18.72 -11.87
N GLY A 39 9.38 17.55 -12.44
CA GLY A 39 8.24 17.44 -13.36
C GLY A 39 8.51 18.10 -14.73
N VAL A 40 9.75 18.07 -15.19
CA VAL A 40 10.19 18.73 -16.44
C VAL A 40 10.43 17.72 -17.54
N ILE A 41 9.99 18.04 -18.76
CA ILE A 41 10.34 17.34 -19.99
C ILE A 41 10.87 18.35 -20.99
N LEU A 42 12.11 18.16 -21.48
CA LEU A 42 12.67 18.95 -22.56
C LEU A 42 12.73 18.08 -23.82
N THR A 43 12.12 18.57 -24.89
CA THR A 43 12.09 17.93 -26.22
C THR A 43 13.14 18.53 -27.14
N GLU A 44 13.56 19.77 -26.84
CA GLU A 44 14.68 20.48 -27.43
C GLU A 44 15.57 20.98 -26.31
N PHE A 45 16.87 20.77 -26.40
CA PHE A 45 17.82 21.16 -25.36
C PHE A 45 19.21 21.42 -25.96
N THR A 46 19.95 22.24 -25.29
CA THR A 46 21.33 22.57 -25.64
C THR A 46 22.32 21.59 -25.03
N ALA A 47 23.59 21.60 -25.47
CA ALA A 47 24.64 20.80 -24.83
C ALA A 47 24.87 21.22 -23.36
N GLU A 48 24.59 22.48 -23.02
CA GLU A 48 24.68 23.00 -21.65
C GLU A 48 23.54 22.41 -20.78
N ASP A 49 22.31 22.36 -21.31
CA ASP A 49 21.17 21.71 -20.63
C ASP A 49 21.48 20.24 -20.37
N LEU A 50 21.96 19.52 -21.38
CA LEU A 50 22.31 18.11 -21.26
C LEU A 50 23.35 17.89 -20.15
N ALA A 51 24.43 18.67 -20.15
CA ALA A 51 25.49 18.59 -19.14
C ALA A 51 24.95 18.87 -17.72
N CYS A 52 24.02 19.85 -17.58
CA CYS A 52 23.36 20.15 -16.32
C CYS A 52 22.55 18.98 -15.79
N TYR A 53 21.70 18.37 -16.64
CA TYR A 53 20.87 17.25 -16.23
C TYR A 53 21.65 15.95 -16.03
N GLU A 54 22.74 15.74 -16.76
CA GLU A 54 23.67 14.63 -16.50
C GLU A 54 24.35 14.77 -15.14
N ALA A 55 24.79 15.98 -14.78
CA ALA A 55 25.35 16.23 -13.45
C ALA A 55 24.30 15.98 -12.34
N LYS A 56 23.06 16.41 -12.53
CA LYS A 56 21.94 16.17 -11.62
C LYS A 56 21.65 14.67 -11.46
N ARG A 57 21.66 13.93 -12.57
CA ARG A 57 21.50 12.47 -12.57
C ARG A 57 22.65 11.77 -11.82
N ALA A 58 23.88 12.18 -12.08
CA ALA A 58 25.05 11.63 -11.39
C ALA A 58 24.99 11.88 -9.87
N GLU A 59 24.53 13.05 -9.45
CA GLU A 59 24.33 13.36 -8.03
C GLU A 59 23.22 12.50 -7.40
N ALA A 60 22.09 12.32 -8.10
CA ALA A 60 21.01 11.45 -7.64
C ALA A 60 21.49 9.99 -7.47
N LEU A 61 22.25 9.47 -8.42
CA LEU A 61 22.84 8.12 -8.36
C LEU A 61 23.84 7.99 -7.20
N ARG A 62 24.68 9.02 -6.96
CA ARG A 62 25.60 9.04 -5.81
C ARG A 62 24.83 9.01 -4.49
N ARG A 63 23.76 9.81 -4.36
CA ARG A 63 22.90 9.83 -3.18
C ARG A 63 22.23 8.47 -2.95
N GLN A 64 21.71 7.83 -4.01
CA GLN A 64 21.12 6.50 -3.92
C GLN A 64 22.15 5.44 -3.49
N ALA A 65 23.35 5.47 -4.08
CA ALA A 65 24.44 4.58 -3.69
C ALA A 65 24.85 4.78 -2.22
N HIS A 66 24.93 6.04 -1.78
CA HIS A 66 25.24 6.37 -0.39
C HIS A 66 24.16 5.85 0.57
N THR A 67 22.88 5.99 0.21
CA THR A 67 21.76 5.48 1.03
C THR A 67 21.84 3.96 1.20
N LYS A 68 22.26 3.22 0.17
CA LYS A 68 22.43 1.76 0.23
C LYS A 68 23.47 1.31 1.26
N LEU A 69 24.43 2.14 1.62
CA LEU A 69 25.42 1.82 2.67
C LEU A 69 24.84 1.77 4.08
N TYR A 70 23.62 2.30 4.25
CA TYR A 70 22.93 2.36 5.52
C TYR A 70 21.82 1.32 5.69
N ILE A 71 21.52 0.54 4.64
CA ILE A 71 20.37 -0.38 4.63
C ILE A 71 20.46 -1.46 5.71
N ASP A 72 21.69 -1.89 6.07
CA ASP A 72 21.94 -2.90 7.08
C ASP A 72 22.28 -2.29 8.46
N ARG A 73 22.24 -0.96 8.59
CA ARG A 73 22.55 -0.30 9.85
C ARG A 73 21.32 -0.22 10.74
N GLU A 74 21.51 -0.44 12.03
CA GLU A 74 20.45 -0.22 12.99
C GLU A 74 20.08 1.27 13.03
N PRO A 75 18.78 1.62 12.87
CA PRO A 75 18.32 3.00 12.89
C PRO A 75 18.28 3.53 14.32
N VAL A 76 19.31 4.29 14.69
CA VAL A 76 19.48 4.87 16.00
C VAL A 76 19.69 6.37 15.86
N THR A 77 19.01 7.16 16.67
CA THR A 77 19.20 8.61 16.75
C THR A 77 20.54 8.97 17.40
N PRO A 78 21.05 10.23 17.24
CA PRO A 78 22.31 10.64 17.86
C PRO A 78 22.37 10.50 19.40
N ASP A 79 21.20 10.53 20.05
CA ASP A 79 21.05 10.34 21.50
C ASP A 79 20.85 8.86 21.89
N GLY A 80 20.99 7.93 20.95
CA GLY A 80 20.99 6.48 21.21
C GLY A 80 19.62 5.81 21.21
N VAL A 81 18.55 6.50 20.80
CA VAL A 81 17.20 5.93 20.73
C VAL A 81 17.04 5.13 19.43
N ARG A 82 16.73 3.86 19.54
CA ARG A 82 16.39 3.02 18.38
C ARG A 82 15.01 3.37 17.82
N ILE A 83 14.94 3.55 16.52
CA ILE A 83 13.69 3.83 15.79
C ILE A 83 13.27 2.59 15.02
N ALA A 84 12.02 2.16 15.16
CA ALA A 84 11.47 1.09 14.33
C ALA A 84 11.24 1.59 12.89
N VAL A 85 11.73 0.83 11.90
CA VAL A 85 11.54 1.11 10.49
C VAL A 85 10.68 0.01 9.90
N GLU A 86 9.48 0.36 9.47
CA GLU A 86 8.49 -0.59 8.98
C GLU A 86 8.04 -0.23 7.55
N LEU A 87 7.70 -1.24 6.76
CA LEU A 87 7.26 -1.05 5.38
C LEU A 87 5.77 -0.67 5.31
N ASN A 88 5.45 0.11 4.27
CA ASN A 88 4.10 0.33 3.80
C ASN A 88 3.92 -0.48 2.51
N ILE A 89 3.16 -1.57 2.56
CA ILE A 89 2.98 -2.49 1.43
C ILE A 89 1.54 -2.47 0.92
N ALA A 90 1.41 -2.74 -0.38
CA ALA A 90 0.13 -2.80 -1.07
C ALA A 90 -0.23 -4.21 -1.54
N ALA A 91 0.77 -5.07 -1.75
CA ALA A 91 0.58 -6.42 -2.25
C ALA A 91 1.53 -7.40 -1.55
N ALA A 92 1.18 -8.68 -1.60
CA ALA A 92 2.02 -9.78 -1.11
C ALA A 92 2.91 -10.35 -2.23
N ASP A 93 3.42 -9.47 -3.11
CA ASP A 93 4.32 -9.87 -4.20
C ASP A 93 5.79 -9.86 -3.78
N HIS A 94 6.64 -10.38 -4.64
CA HIS A 94 8.07 -10.47 -4.39
C HIS A 94 8.71 -9.09 -4.21
N GLN A 95 8.27 -8.10 -4.97
CA GLN A 95 8.83 -6.75 -4.93
C GLN A 95 8.50 -6.05 -3.61
N SER A 96 7.23 -6.09 -3.18
CA SER A 96 6.78 -5.51 -1.90
C SER A 96 7.47 -6.14 -0.70
N LEU A 97 7.89 -7.42 -0.80
CA LEU A 97 8.52 -8.17 0.28
C LEU A 97 10.06 -8.25 0.17
N SER A 98 10.67 -7.74 -0.90
CA SER A 98 12.11 -7.85 -1.15
C SER A 98 12.96 -7.21 -0.04
N ASN A 99 12.49 -6.13 0.56
CA ASN A 99 13.16 -5.40 1.63
C ASN A 99 12.77 -5.88 3.05
N ALA A 100 11.99 -6.96 3.17
CA ALA A 100 11.50 -7.44 4.46
C ALA A 100 12.64 -7.72 5.47
N ARG A 101 13.80 -8.21 4.98
CA ARG A 101 14.96 -8.52 5.84
C ARG A 101 15.58 -7.30 6.53
N TYR A 102 15.36 -6.10 5.98
CA TYR A 102 15.97 -4.85 6.47
C TYR A 102 15.03 -4.02 7.35
N THR A 103 13.85 -4.53 7.67
CA THR A 103 12.81 -3.77 8.36
C THR A 103 12.27 -4.50 9.58
N ASP A 104 11.74 -3.74 10.52
CA ASP A 104 11.24 -4.25 11.79
C ASP A 104 9.84 -4.87 11.67
N GLY A 105 9.14 -4.61 10.57
CA GLY A 105 7.80 -5.11 10.35
C GLY A 105 7.10 -4.46 9.15
N VAL A 106 5.79 -4.59 9.13
CA VAL A 106 4.89 -3.90 8.20
C VAL A 106 4.05 -2.93 9.00
N GLY A 107 4.36 -1.63 8.89
CA GLY A 107 3.62 -0.56 9.55
C GLY A 107 2.26 -0.28 8.92
N LEU A 108 2.10 -0.64 7.65
CA LEU A 108 0.82 -0.58 6.97
C LEU A 108 0.74 -1.58 5.82
N PHE A 109 -0.12 -2.60 5.95
CA PHE A 109 -0.55 -3.42 4.82
C PHE A 109 -1.91 -2.93 4.33
N ARG A 110 -1.94 -2.37 3.14
CA ARG A 110 -3.14 -1.80 2.52
C ARG A 110 -3.94 -2.88 1.82
N SER A 111 -5.03 -3.32 2.44
CA SER A 111 -5.86 -4.41 1.93
C SER A 111 -6.70 -4.05 0.70
N GLU A 112 -6.93 -2.77 0.43
CA GLU A 112 -7.74 -2.31 -0.70
C GLU A 112 -7.22 -2.78 -2.06
N PHE A 113 -5.92 -3.04 -2.20
CA PHE A 113 -5.33 -3.55 -3.44
C PHE A 113 -5.82 -4.96 -3.82
N LEU A 114 -6.33 -5.74 -2.85
CA LEU A 114 -6.96 -7.03 -3.14
C LEU A 114 -8.32 -6.89 -3.82
N TYR A 115 -8.94 -5.74 -3.75
CA TYR A 115 -10.26 -5.42 -4.32
C TYR A 115 -10.14 -4.65 -5.65
N MET A 116 -9.00 -3.99 -5.91
CA MET A 116 -8.80 -3.15 -7.09
C MET A 116 -8.79 -3.98 -8.38
N GLY A 117 -9.41 -3.41 -9.43
CA GLY A 117 -9.44 -4.03 -10.77
C GLY A 117 -10.30 -5.28 -10.90
N ARG A 118 -11.12 -5.60 -9.88
CA ARG A 118 -12.02 -6.74 -9.86
C ARG A 118 -13.48 -6.33 -10.04
N ASN A 119 -14.28 -7.23 -10.62
CA ASN A 119 -15.73 -7.10 -10.71
C ASN A 119 -16.46 -7.88 -9.59
N THR A 120 -15.74 -8.71 -8.84
CA THR A 120 -16.28 -9.50 -7.71
C THR A 120 -15.41 -9.29 -6.48
N LEU A 121 -16.01 -9.37 -5.30
CA LEU A 121 -15.29 -9.31 -4.03
C LEU A 121 -14.25 -10.44 -3.94
N PRO A 122 -13.08 -10.18 -3.37
CA PRO A 122 -12.11 -11.25 -3.09
C PRO A 122 -12.69 -12.22 -2.06
N THR A 123 -12.53 -13.49 -2.33
CA THR A 123 -12.96 -14.56 -1.42
C THR A 123 -12.15 -14.57 -0.12
N GLU A 124 -12.67 -15.21 0.92
CA GLU A 124 -11.94 -15.40 2.18
C GLU A 124 -10.58 -16.07 1.94
N ASN A 125 -10.53 -17.07 1.05
CA ASN A 125 -9.30 -17.79 0.78
C ASN A 125 -8.26 -16.97 0.02
N GLU A 126 -8.66 -16.16 -0.95
CA GLU A 126 -7.73 -15.25 -1.65
C GLU A 126 -7.11 -14.24 -0.68
N GLN A 127 -7.92 -13.66 0.19
CA GLN A 127 -7.45 -12.73 1.22
C GLN A 127 -6.54 -13.45 2.23
N PHE A 128 -6.93 -14.62 2.70
CA PHE A 128 -6.14 -15.45 3.60
C PHE A 128 -4.75 -15.73 3.03
N GLN A 129 -4.65 -16.18 1.78
CA GLN A 129 -3.37 -16.49 1.14
C GLN A 129 -2.44 -15.26 1.06
N ALA A 130 -3.01 -14.08 0.74
CA ALA A 130 -2.23 -12.85 0.72
C ALA A 130 -1.70 -12.47 2.10
N TYR A 131 -2.55 -12.53 3.13
CA TYR A 131 -2.17 -12.20 4.51
C TYR A 131 -1.17 -13.21 5.08
N GLN A 132 -1.41 -14.50 4.86
CA GLN A 132 -0.52 -15.60 5.26
C GLN A 132 0.90 -15.40 4.70
N LYS A 133 1.02 -15.10 3.41
CA LYS A 133 2.31 -14.89 2.75
C LYS A 133 3.11 -13.76 3.40
N VAL A 134 2.46 -12.64 3.72
CA VAL A 134 3.12 -11.52 4.41
C VAL A 134 3.52 -11.94 5.82
N LEU A 135 2.62 -12.53 6.59
CA LEU A 135 2.89 -12.96 7.97
C LEU A 135 4.03 -13.98 8.05
N MET A 136 4.07 -14.97 7.15
CA MET A 136 5.17 -15.93 7.08
C MET A 136 6.51 -15.27 6.74
N THR A 137 6.52 -14.23 5.90
CA THR A 137 7.73 -13.50 5.55
C THR A 137 8.30 -12.72 6.74
N TYR A 138 7.41 -12.16 7.58
CA TYR A 138 7.81 -11.35 8.74
C TYR A 138 7.95 -12.15 10.05
N GLY A 139 7.31 -13.31 10.15
CA GLY A 139 7.34 -14.17 11.34
C GLY A 139 6.84 -13.44 12.60
N ASN A 140 7.68 -13.31 13.61
CA ASN A 140 7.33 -12.65 14.87
C ASN A 140 7.32 -11.11 14.82
N ARG A 141 7.80 -10.51 13.72
CA ARG A 141 7.77 -9.05 13.53
C ARG A 141 6.34 -8.60 13.23
N PRO A 142 5.94 -7.39 13.71
CA PRO A 142 4.56 -6.93 13.57
C PRO A 142 4.17 -6.73 12.10
N VAL A 143 2.96 -7.12 11.76
CA VAL A 143 2.30 -6.83 10.49
C VAL A 143 0.97 -6.14 10.79
N ILE A 144 0.90 -4.85 10.53
CA ILE A 144 -0.31 -4.05 10.74
C ILE A 144 -1.15 -4.09 9.47
N LEU A 145 -2.16 -4.95 9.48
CA LEU A 145 -3.15 -5.06 8.40
C LEU A 145 -4.26 -4.04 8.61
N ARG A 146 -4.35 -3.08 7.69
CA ARG A 146 -5.49 -2.15 7.65
C ARG A 146 -6.68 -2.83 6.99
N THR A 147 -7.83 -2.84 7.66
CA THR A 147 -9.09 -3.24 7.03
C THR A 147 -9.44 -2.28 5.88
N LEU A 148 -10.35 -2.69 5.02
CA LEU A 148 -10.67 -1.99 3.78
C LEU A 148 -10.87 -0.47 3.99
N ASP A 149 -10.09 0.33 3.24
CA ASP A 149 -10.16 1.79 3.23
C ASP A 149 -10.44 2.31 1.82
N VAL A 150 -11.69 2.16 1.41
CA VAL A 150 -12.22 2.67 0.15
C VAL A 150 -13.44 3.53 0.38
N GLY A 151 -13.71 4.43 -0.55
CA GLY A 151 -14.83 5.34 -0.57
C GLY A 151 -15.06 5.85 -1.99
N GLY A 152 -15.96 6.81 -2.17
CA GLY A 152 -16.30 7.35 -3.49
C GLY A 152 -15.14 8.04 -4.23
N ASP A 153 -14.06 8.38 -3.52
CA ASP A 153 -12.81 8.87 -4.10
C ASP A 153 -11.96 7.78 -4.79
N LYS A 154 -12.26 6.50 -4.48
CA LYS A 154 -11.61 5.32 -5.05
C LYS A 154 -12.67 4.29 -5.44
N PRO A 155 -13.45 4.53 -6.50
CA PRO A 155 -14.52 3.62 -6.89
C PRO A 155 -13.96 2.24 -7.23
N MET A 156 -14.69 1.22 -6.81
CA MET A 156 -14.39 -0.19 -7.08
C MET A 156 -15.58 -0.85 -7.75
N ASN A 157 -15.35 -1.54 -8.85
CA ASN A 157 -16.43 -2.20 -9.60
C ASN A 157 -17.13 -3.32 -8.80
N CYS A 158 -16.43 -3.88 -7.80
CA CYS A 158 -16.96 -4.97 -6.98
C CYS A 158 -17.77 -4.49 -5.76
N ILE A 159 -17.85 -3.18 -5.50
CA ILE A 159 -18.60 -2.60 -4.38
C ILE A 159 -19.47 -1.48 -4.93
N GLU A 160 -20.77 -1.60 -4.71
CA GLU A 160 -21.70 -0.52 -5.05
C GLU A 160 -21.54 0.63 -4.06
N MET A 161 -21.16 1.78 -4.58
CA MET A 161 -20.98 3.01 -3.80
C MET A 161 -21.80 4.12 -4.44
N PRO A 162 -22.76 4.73 -3.71
CA PRO A 162 -23.50 5.87 -4.20
C PRO A 162 -22.55 7.07 -4.42
N HIS A 163 -22.94 7.93 -5.37
CA HIS A 163 -22.21 9.19 -5.54
C HIS A 163 -22.41 10.09 -4.32
N GLU A 164 -21.32 10.67 -3.84
CA GLU A 164 -21.31 11.62 -2.72
C GLU A 164 -20.54 12.88 -3.11
N ASP A 165 -21.03 14.05 -2.69
CA ASP A 165 -20.38 15.34 -2.97
C ASP A 165 -19.03 15.49 -2.24
N ASN A 166 -18.91 14.87 -1.07
CA ASN A 166 -17.70 14.87 -0.25
C ASN A 166 -17.30 13.44 0.15
N PRO A 167 -16.80 12.63 -0.79
CA PRO A 167 -16.54 11.21 -0.54
C PRO A 167 -15.48 10.94 0.54
N PHE A 168 -14.57 11.89 0.80
CA PHE A 168 -13.58 11.76 1.89
C PHE A 168 -14.21 11.77 3.28
N LEU A 169 -15.32 12.46 3.45
CA LEU A 169 -16.07 12.58 4.72
C LEU A 169 -17.29 11.66 4.77
N GLY A 170 -17.61 11.01 3.67
CA GLY A 170 -18.81 10.23 3.48
C GLY A 170 -18.71 8.78 3.91
N ASN A 171 -19.38 7.92 3.14
CA ASN A 171 -19.45 6.47 3.38
C ASN A 171 -18.19 5.77 2.87
N ARG A 172 -17.21 5.64 3.74
CA ARG A 172 -15.93 5.00 3.42
C ARG A 172 -15.41 4.17 4.59
N ALA A 173 -14.44 3.34 4.30
CA ALA A 173 -13.65 2.59 5.27
C ALA A 173 -14.54 1.81 6.26
N LEU A 174 -14.38 2.04 7.56
CA LEU A 174 -15.13 1.33 8.60
C LEU A 174 -16.64 1.54 8.49
N ARG A 175 -17.09 2.73 8.03
CA ARG A 175 -18.54 3.00 7.82
C ARG A 175 -19.09 2.12 6.69
N LEU A 176 -18.36 2.02 5.58
CA LEU A 176 -18.71 1.15 4.47
C LEU A 176 -18.70 -0.33 4.89
N CYS A 177 -17.71 -0.73 5.69
CA CYS A 177 -17.62 -2.08 6.24
C CYS A 177 -18.85 -2.43 7.12
N PHE A 178 -19.32 -1.50 7.92
CA PHE A 178 -20.51 -1.72 8.75
C PHE A 178 -21.82 -1.82 7.95
N GLN A 179 -21.88 -1.20 6.77
CA GLN A 179 -23.01 -1.34 5.84
C GLN A 179 -22.96 -2.62 5.01
N ASN A 180 -21.76 -3.21 4.89
CA ASN A 180 -21.52 -4.45 4.16
C ASN A 180 -20.96 -5.54 5.10
N PRO A 181 -21.76 -6.03 6.06
CA PRO A 181 -21.27 -6.89 7.14
C PRO A 181 -20.69 -8.22 6.66
N GLU A 182 -21.20 -8.80 5.58
CA GLU A 182 -20.68 -10.04 5.00
C GLU A 182 -19.28 -9.84 4.40
N MET A 183 -19.08 -8.77 3.65
CA MET A 183 -17.78 -8.42 3.10
C MET A 183 -16.76 -8.18 4.23
N PHE A 184 -17.15 -7.45 5.26
CA PHE A 184 -16.29 -7.17 6.40
C PHE A 184 -15.96 -8.43 7.20
N ASN A 185 -16.96 -9.28 7.44
CA ASN A 185 -16.75 -10.55 8.11
C ASN A 185 -15.79 -11.47 7.34
N THR A 186 -15.95 -11.56 6.02
CA THR A 186 -15.04 -12.29 5.13
C THR A 186 -13.59 -11.82 5.29
N GLN A 187 -13.36 -10.51 5.34
CA GLN A 187 -12.02 -9.95 5.57
C GLN A 187 -11.47 -10.29 6.95
N LEU A 188 -12.29 -10.12 7.99
CA LEU A 188 -11.88 -10.41 9.38
C LEU A 188 -11.56 -11.90 9.57
N ARG A 189 -12.38 -12.79 9.04
CA ARG A 189 -12.14 -14.25 9.08
C ARG A 189 -10.83 -14.59 8.38
N ALA A 190 -10.59 -14.05 7.18
CA ALA A 190 -9.35 -14.28 6.45
C ALA A 190 -8.12 -13.81 7.24
N ALA A 191 -8.19 -12.63 7.87
CA ALA A 191 -7.13 -12.09 8.70
C ALA A 191 -6.87 -12.95 9.94
N LEU A 192 -7.92 -13.35 10.66
CA LEU A 192 -7.83 -14.20 11.84
C LEU A 192 -7.24 -15.58 11.49
N ARG A 193 -7.68 -16.23 10.40
CA ARG A 193 -7.08 -17.48 9.90
C ARG A 193 -5.59 -17.33 9.63
N ALA A 194 -5.17 -16.17 9.13
CA ALA A 194 -3.77 -15.90 8.83
C ALA A 194 -2.93 -15.61 10.09
N SER A 195 -3.54 -15.21 11.22
CA SER A 195 -2.85 -14.80 12.43
C SER A 195 -1.96 -15.88 13.06
N VAL A 196 -2.24 -17.15 12.83
CA VAL A 196 -1.41 -18.27 13.32
C VAL A 196 -0.03 -18.36 12.63
N TYR A 197 0.17 -17.63 11.54
CA TYR A 197 1.42 -17.64 10.77
C TYR A 197 2.38 -16.50 11.10
N GLY A 198 2.02 -15.61 12.02
CA GLY A 198 2.88 -14.49 12.42
C GLY A 198 2.19 -13.51 13.38
N ASN A 199 2.84 -12.38 13.62
CA ASN A 199 2.36 -11.36 14.56
C ASN A 199 1.43 -10.38 13.83
N LEU A 200 0.15 -10.69 13.78
CA LEU A 200 -0.90 -9.88 13.13
C LEU A 200 -1.46 -8.81 14.07
N TRP A 201 -1.49 -7.58 13.57
CA TRP A 201 -2.20 -6.46 14.19
C TRP A 201 -3.27 -5.97 13.21
N LEU A 202 -4.49 -5.73 13.71
CA LEU A 202 -5.58 -5.17 12.90
C LEU A 202 -5.68 -3.65 13.14
N MET A 203 -5.67 -2.87 12.06
CA MET A 203 -5.92 -1.45 12.09
C MET A 203 -7.27 -1.14 11.43
N PHE A 204 -8.13 -0.45 12.15
CA PHE A 204 -9.42 0.03 11.65
C PHE A 204 -9.29 1.49 11.22
N PRO A 205 -9.46 1.81 9.92
CA PRO A 205 -9.39 3.18 9.45
C PRO A 205 -10.65 3.97 9.78
N MET A 206 -10.54 5.30 9.87
CA MET A 206 -11.66 6.23 10.01
C MET A 206 -12.51 6.04 11.28
N VAL A 207 -11.89 5.64 12.37
CA VAL A 207 -12.54 5.62 13.70
C VAL A 207 -12.81 7.05 14.13
N ALA A 208 -14.07 7.38 14.38
CA ALA A 208 -14.53 8.71 14.80
C ALA A 208 -15.13 8.74 16.21
N SER A 209 -15.54 7.59 16.74
CA SER A 209 -16.23 7.48 18.03
C SER A 209 -15.85 6.21 18.79
N MET A 210 -16.17 6.20 20.08
CA MET A 210 -16.05 4.98 20.91
C MET A 210 -16.99 3.87 20.45
N ASP A 211 -18.10 4.22 19.81
CA ASP A 211 -19.05 3.25 19.29
C ASP A 211 -18.49 2.51 18.08
N ASP A 212 -17.74 3.19 17.21
CA ASP A 212 -17.02 2.56 16.10
C ASP A 212 -16.06 1.48 16.60
N ILE A 213 -15.32 1.77 17.69
CA ILE A 213 -14.40 0.80 18.30
C ILE A 213 -15.15 -0.40 18.86
N ARG A 214 -16.26 -0.18 19.57
CA ARG A 214 -17.08 -1.26 20.13
C ARG A 214 -17.63 -2.16 19.01
N ARG A 215 -18.24 -1.57 17.99
CA ARG A 215 -18.79 -2.28 16.84
C ARG A 215 -17.71 -3.06 16.07
N ALA A 216 -16.53 -2.46 15.86
CA ALA A 216 -15.43 -3.16 15.21
C ALA A 216 -14.94 -4.36 16.03
N LYS A 217 -14.81 -4.20 17.36
CA LYS A 217 -14.49 -5.32 18.27
C LYS A 217 -15.55 -6.41 18.25
N ASP A 218 -16.83 -6.05 18.24
CA ASP A 218 -17.94 -7.01 18.16
C ASP A 218 -17.90 -7.80 16.85
N CYS A 219 -17.56 -7.16 15.71
CA CYS A 219 -17.35 -7.85 14.44
C CYS A 219 -16.19 -8.85 14.53
N VAL A 220 -15.06 -8.48 15.15
CA VAL A 220 -13.94 -9.41 15.37
C VAL A 220 -14.35 -10.57 16.25
N GLN A 221 -15.07 -10.33 17.34
CA GLN A 221 -15.54 -11.42 18.24
C GLN A 221 -16.50 -12.37 17.54
N ARG A 222 -17.38 -11.86 16.67
CA ARG A 222 -18.25 -12.69 15.83
C ARG A 222 -17.45 -13.59 14.90
N ALA A 223 -16.50 -13.02 14.16
CA ALA A 223 -15.63 -13.78 13.26
C ALA A 223 -14.82 -14.85 14.01
N LYS A 224 -14.33 -14.54 15.23
CA LYS A 224 -13.66 -15.52 16.11
C LYS A 224 -14.61 -16.65 16.53
N ALA A 225 -15.84 -16.33 16.91
CA ALA A 225 -16.84 -17.35 17.31
C ALA A 225 -17.18 -18.29 16.15
N GLU A 226 -17.34 -17.77 14.94
CA GLU A 226 -17.58 -18.56 13.73
C GLU A 226 -16.43 -19.51 13.44
N LEU A 227 -15.18 -19.00 13.43
CA LEU A 227 -13.99 -19.82 13.20
C LEU A 227 -13.81 -20.90 14.27
N ALA A 228 -14.10 -20.57 15.54
CA ALA A 228 -14.08 -21.54 16.63
C ALA A 228 -15.11 -22.65 16.44
N ALA A 229 -16.32 -22.32 16.01
CA ALA A 229 -17.39 -23.30 15.73
C ALA A 229 -17.00 -24.23 14.55
N GLU A 230 -16.20 -23.73 13.61
CA GLU A 230 -15.69 -24.50 12.47
C GLU A 230 -14.38 -25.25 12.80
N ASN A 231 -13.84 -25.13 14.03
CA ASN A 231 -12.54 -25.65 14.45
C ASN A 231 -11.36 -25.12 13.62
N VAL A 232 -11.46 -23.89 13.11
CA VAL A 232 -10.40 -23.22 12.38
C VAL A 232 -9.52 -22.42 13.36
N PRO A 233 -8.18 -22.66 13.41
CA PRO A 233 -7.32 -22.01 14.37
C PRO A 233 -7.10 -20.52 14.05
N PHE A 234 -6.97 -19.72 15.11
CA PHE A 234 -6.58 -18.29 15.05
C PHE A 234 -5.91 -17.87 16.37
N ASN A 235 -5.21 -16.72 16.35
CA ASN A 235 -4.61 -16.08 17.52
C ASN A 235 -5.32 -14.76 17.86
#